data_dbf8cb736ad2bc96b008cfa268482e96
#
_entry.id   dbf8cb736ad2bc96b008cfa268482e96
#
_cell.length_a   1.000
_cell.length_b   1.000
_cell.length_c   1.000
_cell.angle_alpha   90.00
_cell.angle_beta   90.00
_cell.angle_gamma   90.00
#
_symmetry.space_group_name_H-M   'P 1'
#
loop_
_entity.id
_entity.type
_entity.pdbx_description
1 polymer ?
#
loop_
_entity_poly.entity_id
_entity_poly.type
_entity_poly.pdbx_seq_one_letter_code
_entity_poly.pdbx_strand_id
1 'polypeptide(L)'
;MKKGKRILAAFLAVLMVVAIMPTSWATKKVKAATETKVYTLNANDLEAVAQGTKADGDVVKAGTDNFFSIICSAKTKFDASNKSFSDGFEGTQRINFGEGTTTAKNAIRFTTEGTATVTVWWACGDAGREVTILDKDGKAVATTSEGLAKNAMAISTITVPEAGTYYLGNTPKSNYIFKVQVSDEVEIKPTYKEVTTVLNANDLESVAQGTKADGDVVKAGEDDFFSIICSAKTKFDASNKSFSDGFEGTQRINFGEGTTTTHDQVKSA
;
A
#
# COMPACT_ATOMS: atom_id res chain seq x y z
N MET A 1 -35.67 8.93 -5.65
CA MET A 1 -35.68 7.58 -5.07
C MET A 1 -34.26 7.23 -4.65
N LYS A 2 -34.08 7.02 -3.34
CA LYS A 2 -32.78 6.93 -2.65
C LYS A 2 -32.34 5.47 -2.50
N LYS A 3 -31.26 5.05 -3.14
CA LYS A 3 -30.48 3.86 -2.74
C LYS A 3 -29.01 4.10 -3.13
N GLY A 4 -28.15 4.30 -2.17
CA GLY A 4 -26.72 4.38 -2.44
C GLY A 4 -25.95 5.13 -1.34
N LYS A 5 -25.92 4.61 -0.14
CA LYS A 5 -24.96 5.02 0.93
C LYS A 5 -25.02 3.99 2.06
N ARG A 6 -24.43 2.82 1.90
CA ARG A 6 -24.17 1.88 3.00
C ARG A 6 -23.11 0.85 2.60
N ILE A 7 -21.91 1.27 2.22
CA ILE A 7 -20.72 0.40 2.15
C ILE A 7 -19.49 1.27 2.44
N LEU A 8 -19.40 1.82 3.64
CA LEU A 8 -18.16 2.50 4.08
C LEU A 8 -17.96 2.49 5.61
N ALA A 9 -18.62 1.59 6.31
CA ALA A 9 -18.58 1.58 7.77
C ALA A 9 -18.06 0.28 8.40
N ALA A 10 -17.52 -0.66 7.63
CA ALA A 10 -17.10 -1.97 8.13
C ALA A 10 -15.58 -2.19 8.21
N PHE A 11 -14.74 -1.20 7.87
CA PHE A 11 -13.28 -1.37 7.85
C PHE A 11 -12.52 -0.66 8.97
N LEU A 12 -13.22 -0.03 9.93
CA LEU A 12 -12.54 0.76 10.98
C LEU A 12 -12.49 0.08 12.37
N ALA A 13 -12.85 -1.19 12.49
CA ALA A 13 -13.01 -1.84 13.80
C ALA A 13 -11.91 -2.85 14.19
N VAL A 14 -10.79 -2.96 13.48
CA VAL A 14 -9.76 -3.98 13.76
C VAL A 14 -8.42 -3.42 14.26
N LEU A 15 -8.29 -2.12 14.48
CA LEU A 15 -6.98 -1.52 14.82
C LEU A 15 -6.85 -0.96 16.25
N MET A 16 -7.62 -1.44 17.22
CA MET A 16 -7.55 -0.93 18.60
C MET A 16 -7.25 -1.99 19.66
N VAL A 17 -6.30 -2.88 19.44
CA VAL A 17 -5.80 -3.78 20.50
C VAL A 17 -4.29 -3.99 20.37
N VAL A 18 -3.48 -2.95 20.46
CA VAL A 18 -2.04 -3.13 20.71
C VAL A 18 -1.50 -1.92 21.47
N ALA A 19 -1.76 -1.78 22.73
CA ALA A 19 -0.94 -0.92 23.57
C ALA A 19 -1.17 -1.13 25.08
N ILE A 20 -1.18 -2.35 25.61
CA ILE A 20 -0.85 -2.59 27.02
C ILE A 20 -0.36 -4.05 27.13
N MET A 21 0.93 -4.30 26.93
CA MET A 21 1.53 -5.57 27.35
C MET A 21 2.81 -5.31 28.13
N PRO A 22 3.01 -6.00 29.25
CA PRO A 22 4.22 -5.90 30.06
C PRO A 22 5.44 -6.43 29.29
N THR A 23 6.60 -5.85 29.56
CA THR A 23 7.88 -5.94 28.85
C THR A 23 8.59 -7.32 28.88
N SER A 24 7.87 -8.43 28.96
CA SER A 24 8.49 -9.77 29.03
C SER A 24 7.90 -10.81 28.07
N TRP A 25 7.21 -10.40 27.00
CA TRP A 25 6.66 -11.37 26.05
C TRP A 25 7.40 -11.28 24.72
N ALA A 26 7.87 -12.45 24.26
CA ALA A 26 8.49 -12.59 22.96
C ALA A 26 7.66 -11.85 21.89
N THR A 27 8.26 -10.94 21.18
CA THR A 27 7.63 -10.21 20.08
C THR A 27 7.20 -11.20 19.01
N LYS A 28 5.94 -11.65 19.09
CA LYS A 28 5.31 -12.32 17.95
C LYS A 28 5.23 -11.27 16.86
N LYS A 29 6.06 -11.40 15.82
CA LYS A 29 5.96 -10.52 14.64
C LYS A 29 4.53 -10.63 14.12
N VAL A 30 3.71 -9.64 14.40
CA VAL A 30 2.40 -9.52 13.76
C VAL A 30 2.71 -9.24 12.29
N LYS A 31 2.30 -10.15 11.39
CA LYS A 31 2.43 -9.91 9.95
C LYS A 31 1.62 -8.64 9.65
N ALA A 32 2.25 -7.66 9.02
CA ALA A 32 1.56 -6.45 8.60
C ALA A 32 0.36 -6.82 7.71
N ALA A 33 -0.72 -6.05 7.82
CA ALA A 33 -1.85 -6.22 6.93
C ALA A 33 -1.39 -5.89 5.50
N THR A 34 -1.80 -6.70 4.52
CA THR A 34 -1.52 -6.46 3.11
C THR A 34 -2.81 -6.23 2.35
N GLU A 35 -2.76 -5.40 1.33
CA GLU A 35 -3.80 -5.29 0.31
C GLU A 35 -3.25 -5.79 -1.03
N THR A 36 -4.13 -6.28 -1.89
CA THR A 36 -3.75 -6.69 -3.25
C THR A 36 -4.17 -5.59 -4.22
N LYS A 37 -3.19 -4.99 -4.89
CA LYS A 37 -3.42 -4.06 -6.01
C LYS A 37 -3.30 -4.83 -7.33
N VAL A 38 -4.27 -4.65 -8.21
CA VAL A 38 -4.31 -5.34 -9.51
C VAL A 38 -4.15 -4.34 -10.64
N TYR A 39 -3.13 -4.55 -11.46
CA TYR A 39 -2.83 -3.75 -12.64
C TYR A 39 -2.95 -4.61 -13.89
N THR A 40 -3.56 -4.08 -14.95
CA THR A 40 -3.78 -4.81 -16.20
C THR A 40 -3.26 -4.02 -17.39
N LEU A 41 -2.46 -4.66 -18.23
CA LEU A 41 -2.08 -4.24 -19.57
C LEU A 41 -2.83 -5.14 -20.56
N ASN A 42 -3.72 -4.57 -21.36
CA ASN A 42 -4.41 -5.26 -22.43
C ASN A 42 -3.91 -4.76 -23.79
N ALA A 43 -3.37 -5.63 -24.59
CA ALA A 43 -2.85 -5.25 -25.90
C ALA A 43 -3.95 -4.71 -26.83
N ASN A 44 -5.20 -5.11 -26.64
CA ASN A 44 -6.34 -4.60 -27.42
C ASN A 44 -6.48 -3.07 -27.31
N ASP A 45 -6.00 -2.47 -26.20
CA ASP A 45 -6.11 -1.04 -25.92
C ASP A 45 -4.94 -0.23 -26.50
N LEU A 46 -3.96 -0.90 -27.13
CA LEU A 46 -2.73 -0.25 -27.61
C LEU A 46 -2.83 0.35 -29.02
N GLU A 47 -3.87 0.04 -29.76
CA GLU A 47 -3.96 0.44 -31.18
C GLU A 47 -3.83 1.97 -31.37
N ALA A 48 -4.46 2.77 -30.51
CA ALA A 48 -4.42 4.24 -30.61
C ALA A 48 -3.08 4.85 -30.13
N VAL A 49 -2.39 4.19 -29.18
CA VAL A 49 -1.16 4.74 -28.54
C VAL A 49 0.13 4.25 -29.18
N ALA A 50 0.09 3.16 -29.91
CA ALA A 50 1.29 2.44 -30.33
C ALA A 50 1.53 2.39 -31.84
N GLN A 51 0.77 3.14 -32.62
CA GLN A 51 0.94 3.23 -34.07
C GLN A 51 2.30 3.86 -34.47
N GLY A 52 2.89 3.33 -35.54
CA GLY A 52 4.11 3.85 -36.14
C GLY A 52 5.37 3.02 -35.86
N THR A 53 6.46 3.41 -36.50
CA THR A 53 7.79 2.75 -36.36
C THR A 53 8.35 3.09 -34.98
N LYS A 54 8.83 2.08 -34.27
CA LYS A 54 9.52 2.23 -32.98
C LYS A 54 11.02 2.23 -33.20
N ALA A 55 11.74 2.91 -32.31
CA ALA A 55 13.21 2.82 -32.23
C ALA A 55 13.62 1.99 -31.00
N ASP A 56 14.88 1.61 -30.96
CA ASP A 56 15.44 0.93 -29.78
C ASP A 56 15.38 1.88 -28.57
N GLY A 57 14.75 1.42 -27.50
CA GLY A 57 14.58 2.18 -26.25
C GLY A 57 13.35 3.09 -26.21
N ASP A 58 12.55 3.20 -27.28
CA ASP A 58 11.26 3.89 -27.20
C ASP A 58 10.36 3.30 -26.12
N VAL A 59 9.65 4.15 -25.37
CA VAL A 59 8.80 3.70 -24.27
C VAL A 59 7.34 4.09 -24.54
N VAL A 60 6.46 3.10 -24.52
CA VAL A 60 5.01 3.27 -24.55
C VAL A 60 4.46 3.01 -23.15
N LYS A 61 3.84 4.00 -22.54
CA LYS A 61 3.11 3.85 -21.27
C LYS A 61 1.75 3.24 -21.55
N ALA A 62 1.33 2.29 -20.74
CA ALA A 62 0.09 1.56 -20.97
C ALA A 62 -0.47 0.88 -19.71
N GLY A 63 -1.72 0.40 -19.83
CA GLY A 63 -2.43 -0.33 -18.79
C GLY A 63 -3.00 0.58 -17.71
N THR A 64 -3.50 -0.05 -16.64
CA THR A 64 -4.09 0.65 -15.49
C THR A 64 -3.13 1.72 -14.98
N ASP A 65 -3.56 2.97 -14.93
CA ASP A 65 -2.80 4.13 -14.43
C ASP A 65 -1.38 4.30 -15.01
N ASN A 66 -1.17 3.82 -16.25
CA ASN A 66 0.15 3.79 -16.90
C ASN A 66 1.22 3.00 -16.09
N PHE A 67 0.79 2.02 -15.33
CA PHE A 67 1.65 1.16 -14.50
C PHE A 67 2.75 0.47 -15.32
N PHE A 68 2.43 0.08 -16.55
CA PHE A 68 3.37 -0.60 -17.44
C PHE A 68 4.12 0.37 -18.35
N SER A 69 5.36 0.02 -18.66
CA SER A 69 6.19 0.69 -19.69
C SER A 69 6.66 -0.34 -20.67
N ILE A 70 6.17 -0.29 -21.90
CA ILE A 70 6.62 -1.18 -22.96
C ILE A 70 7.87 -0.55 -23.57
N ILE A 71 9.03 -1.15 -23.34
CA ILE A 71 10.32 -0.72 -23.90
C ILE A 71 10.51 -1.39 -25.25
N CYS A 72 10.45 -0.62 -26.31
CA CYS A 72 10.42 -1.09 -27.68
C CYS A 72 11.83 -1.27 -28.28
N SER A 73 11.86 -1.92 -29.42
CA SER A 73 12.96 -1.88 -30.39
C SER A 73 12.41 -1.53 -31.77
N ALA A 74 13.29 -1.34 -32.75
CA ALA A 74 12.90 -1.14 -34.14
C ALA A 74 12.12 -2.33 -34.73
N LYS A 75 12.14 -3.51 -34.07
CA LYS A 75 11.38 -4.71 -34.47
C LYS A 75 10.08 -4.88 -33.69
N THR A 76 9.83 -4.06 -32.67
CA THR A 76 8.59 -4.12 -31.90
C THR A 76 7.39 -3.73 -32.76
N LYS A 77 6.37 -4.56 -32.75
CA LYS A 77 5.11 -4.35 -33.47
C LYS A 77 3.94 -4.54 -32.51
N PHE A 78 2.92 -3.74 -32.75
CA PHE A 78 1.59 -3.90 -32.14
C PHE A 78 0.66 -4.34 -33.27
N ASP A 79 0.52 -5.67 -33.43
CA ASP A 79 -0.14 -6.26 -34.59
C ASP A 79 -1.56 -6.70 -34.24
N ALA A 80 -2.49 -6.61 -35.21
CA ALA A 80 -3.76 -7.29 -35.13
C ALA A 80 -3.55 -8.83 -35.08
N SER A 81 -4.22 -9.49 -34.15
CA SER A 81 -4.12 -10.94 -33.99
C SER A 81 -5.30 -11.48 -33.18
N ASN A 82 -6.18 -12.25 -33.78
CA ASN A 82 -7.35 -12.81 -33.10
C ASN A 82 -7.00 -14.12 -32.41
N LYS A 83 -7.15 -14.17 -31.10
CA LYS A 83 -6.91 -15.34 -30.25
C LYS A 83 -7.94 -15.38 -29.12
N SER A 84 -8.58 -16.54 -28.95
CA SER A 84 -9.52 -16.82 -27.86
C SER A 84 -8.84 -17.67 -26.80
N PHE A 85 -8.71 -17.15 -25.59
CA PHE A 85 -8.06 -17.85 -24.47
C PHE A 85 -9.09 -18.65 -23.64
N SER A 86 -8.61 -19.63 -22.90
CA SER A 86 -9.46 -20.59 -22.16
C SER A 86 -10.32 -19.98 -21.06
N ASP A 87 -9.99 -18.76 -20.59
CA ASP A 87 -10.77 -17.98 -19.60
C ASP A 87 -11.84 -17.07 -20.23
N GLY A 88 -11.99 -17.13 -21.58
CA GLY A 88 -12.92 -16.29 -22.33
C GLY A 88 -12.34 -14.93 -22.75
N PHE A 89 -11.05 -14.64 -22.47
CA PHE A 89 -10.44 -13.43 -22.99
C PHE A 89 -10.22 -13.51 -24.50
N GLU A 90 -10.68 -12.49 -25.23
CA GLU A 90 -10.50 -12.36 -26.68
C GLU A 90 -9.41 -11.34 -26.98
N GLY A 91 -8.26 -11.81 -27.42
CA GLY A 91 -7.15 -10.97 -27.87
C GLY A 91 -7.32 -10.60 -29.34
N THR A 92 -7.49 -9.32 -29.66
CA THR A 92 -7.58 -8.79 -31.03
C THR A 92 -6.29 -8.08 -31.47
N GLN A 93 -5.45 -7.72 -30.52
CA GLN A 93 -4.14 -7.12 -30.71
C GLN A 93 -3.10 -7.87 -29.88
N ARG A 94 -1.83 -7.80 -30.31
CA ARG A 94 -0.70 -8.40 -29.59
C ARG A 94 0.51 -7.47 -29.56
N ILE A 95 1.34 -7.67 -28.57
CA ILE A 95 2.70 -7.11 -28.51
C ILE A 95 3.64 -8.17 -29.07
N ASN A 96 4.35 -7.84 -30.15
CA ASN A 96 5.36 -8.66 -30.78
C ASN A 96 6.71 -7.92 -30.74
N PHE A 97 7.62 -8.36 -29.92
CA PHE A 97 8.92 -7.71 -29.76
C PHE A 97 9.90 -8.00 -30.90
N GLY A 98 9.69 -9.06 -31.66
CA GLY A 98 10.55 -9.46 -32.79
C GLY A 98 11.91 -10.04 -32.40
N GLU A 99 12.41 -9.79 -31.20
CA GLU A 99 13.69 -10.24 -30.64
C GLU A 99 13.56 -10.65 -29.18
N GLY A 100 14.64 -11.16 -28.59
CA GLY A 100 14.74 -11.48 -27.19
C GLY A 100 14.74 -10.20 -26.31
N THR A 101 14.27 -10.39 -25.08
CA THR A 101 14.11 -9.32 -24.08
C THR A 101 15.42 -8.99 -23.39
N THR A 102 15.62 -7.69 -23.15
CA THR A 102 16.63 -7.15 -22.23
C THR A 102 16.00 -6.04 -21.39
N THR A 103 16.71 -5.54 -20.38
CA THR A 103 16.25 -4.39 -19.60
C THR A 103 16.18 -3.08 -20.39
N ALA A 104 16.88 -3.02 -21.53
CA ALA A 104 16.95 -1.82 -22.40
C ALA A 104 15.94 -1.84 -23.55
N LYS A 105 15.43 -3.02 -23.97
CA LYS A 105 14.47 -3.16 -25.07
C LYS A 105 13.72 -4.47 -25.07
N ASN A 106 12.60 -4.51 -25.79
CA ASN A 106 11.75 -5.68 -25.96
C ASN A 106 11.19 -6.22 -24.63
N ALA A 107 10.79 -5.34 -23.74
CA ALA A 107 10.31 -5.68 -22.41
C ALA A 107 9.05 -4.88 -22.02
N ILE A 108 8.23 -5.48 -21.19
CA ILE A 108 7.20 -4.81 -20.42
C ILE A 108 7.77 -4.60 -19.03
N ARG A 109 8.15 -3.35 -18.70
CA ARG A 109 8.67 -2.97 -17.39
C ARG A 109 7.52 -2.62 -16.46
N PHE A 110 7.58 -3.10 -15.23
CA PHE A 110 6.68 -2.76 -14.13
C PHE A 110 7.44 -2.75 -12.80
N THR A 111 6.86 -2.13 -11.77
CA THR A 111 7.47 -2.08 -10.43
C THR A 111 6.44 -2.56 -9.41
N THR A 112 6.87 -3.42 -8.49
CA THR A 112 6.04 -3.96 -7.40
C THR A 112 6.49 -3.40 -6.05
N GLU A 113 5.56 -3.29 -5.11
CA GLU A 113 5.82 -2.85 -3.74
C GLU A 113 6.03 -4.04 -2.78
N GLY A 114 5.70 -5.26 -3.23
CA GLY A 114 5.85 -6.50 -2.48
C GLY A 114 6.00 -7.72 -3.38
N THR A 115 5.67 -8.89 -2.82
CA THR A 115 5.52 -10.12 -3.62
C THR A 115 4.36 -9.93 -4.59
N ALA A 116 4.56 -10.27 -5.86
CA ALA A 116 3.51 -10.13 -6.85
C ALA A 116 3.34 -11.38 -7.70
N THR A 117 2.10 -11.60 -8.12
CA THR A 117 1.74 -12.62 -9.10
C THR A 117 1.52 -11.97 -10.46
N VAL A 118 2.25 -12.44 -11.47
CA VAL A 118 2.17 -11.94 -12.84
C VAL A 118 1.50 -12.99 -13.70
N THR A 119 0.32 -12.70 -14.23
CA THR A 119 -0.40 -13.57 -15.16
C THR A 119 -0.26 -13.02 -16.57
N VAL A 120 0.13 -13.88 -17.52
CA VAL A 120 0.42 -13.51 -18.90
C VAL A 120 -0.42 -14.35 -19.85
N TRP A 121 -1.18 -13.69 -20.72
CA TRP A 121 -1.88 -14.29 -21.86
C TRP A 121 -0.98 -14.16 -23.08
N TRP A 122 -0.49 -15.28 -23.57
CA TRP A 122 0.51 -15.25 -24.62
C TRP A 122 0.35 -16.39 -25.61
N ALA A 123 0.95 -16.24 -26.78
CA ALA A 123 1.06 -17.31 -27.77
C ALA A 123 2.52 -17.52 -28.16
N CYS A 124 2.91 -18.79 -28.29
CA CYS A 124 4.26 -19.18 -28.63
C CYS A 124 4.59 -18.81 -30.08
N GLY A 125 5.62 -18.03 -30.31
CA GLY A 125 6.05 -17.62 -31.65
C GLY A 125 6.70 -18.73 -32.43
N ASP A 126 7.35 -19.69 -31.76
CA ASP A 126 7.94 -20.92 -32.32
C ASP A 126 8.14 -21.93 -31.18
N ALA A 127 8.19 -23.21 -31.46
CA ALA A 127 8.25 -24.24 -30.42
C ALA A 127 9.42 -24.03 -29.43
N GLY A 128 9.15 -24.31 -28.16
CA GLY A 128 10.13 -24.22 -27.07
C GLY A 128 10.51 -22.80 -26.63
N ARG A 129 9.79 -21.76 -27.03
CA ARG A 129 10.00 -20.42 -26.52
C ARG A 129 9.19 -20.19 -25.24
N GLU A 130 9.73 -19.36 -24.37
CA GLU A 130 9.23 -19.10 -23.04
C GLU A 130 9.00 -17.61 -22.81
N VAL A 131 8.17 -17.30 -21.83
CA VAL A 131 8.04 -15.94 -21.27
C VAL A 131 8.90 -15.89 -20.02
N THR A 132 9.73 -14.84 -19.91
CA THR A 132 10.70 -14.68 -18.83
C THR A 132 10.50 -13.33 -18.14
N ILE A 133 10.69 -13.31 -16.83
CA ILE A 133 10.80 -12.07 -16.05
C ILE A 133 12.27 -11.90 -15.66
N LEU A 134 12.83 -10.74 -15.97
CA LEU A 134 14.17 -10.33 -15.57
C LEU A 134 14.06 -9.32 -14.42
N ASP A 135 15.07 -9.31 -13.55
CA ASP A 135 15.27 -8.23 -12.56
C ASP A 135 15.92 -6.97 -13.21
N LYS A 136 16.20 -5.97 -12.41
CA LYS A 136 16.85 -4.72 -12.84
C LYS A 136 18.25 -4.93 -13.43
N ASP A 137 18.92 -6.02 -13.09
CA ASP A 137 20.27 -6.36 -13.52
C ASP A 137 20.26 -7.27 -14.77
N GLY A 138 19.06 -7.60 -15.28
CA GLY A 138 18.87 -8.44 -16.45
C GLY A 138 18.98 -9.94 -16.19
N LYS A 139 18.99 -10.34 -14.92
CA LYS A 139 19.00 -11.74 -14.51
C LYS A 139 17.57 -12.30 -14.51
N ALA A 140 17.37 -13.49 -15.04
CA ALA A 140 16.08 -14.17 -14.99
C ALA A 140 15.70 -14.51 -13.54
N VAL A 141 14.55 -14.04 -13.11
CA VAL A 141 13.94 -14.33 -11.79
C VAL A 141 13.00 -15.51 -11.91
N ALA A 142 12.26 -15.58 -13.02
CA ALA A 142 11.35 -16.66 -13.30
C ALA A 142 11.10 -16.80 -14.82
N THR A 143 10.73 -17.99 -15.24
CA THR A 143 10.46 -18.34 -16.63
C THR A 143 9.30 -19.34 -16.69
N THR A 144 8.44 -19.22 -17.68
CA THR A 144 7.42 -20.22 -17.96
C THR A 144 8.06 -21.48 -18.53
N SER A 145 7.47 -22.64 -18.27
CA SER A 145 8.04 -23.93 -18.67
C SER A 145 7.04 -24.82 -19.42
N GLU A 146 6.03 -24.23 -20.09
CA GLU A 146 4.95 -25.00 -20.72
C GLU A 146 5.39 -25.80 -21.96
N GLY A 147 6.56 -25.52 -22.52
CA GLY A 147 7.06 -26.25 -23.68
C GLY A 147 6.14 -26.21 -24.91
N LEU A 148 5.49 -25.08 -25.13
CA LEU A 148 4.42 -24.93 -26.12
C LEU A 148 4.90 -25.19 -27.56
N ALA A 149 4.00 -25.76 -28.38
CA ALA A 149 4.16 -25.81 -29.82
C ALA A 149 4.00 -24.39 -30.42
N LYS A 150 4.51 -24.20 -31.63
CA LYS A 150 4.33 -22.96 -32.39
C LYS A 150 2.86 -22.56 -32.49
N ASN A 151 2.56 -21.29 -32.24
CA ASN A 151 1.21 -20.71 -32.23
C ASN A 151 0.26 -21.23 -31.13
N ALA A 152 0.68 -22.16 -30.29
CA ALA A 152 -0.08 -22.56 -29.13
C ALA A 152 -0.19 -21.39 -28.14
N MET A 153 -1.29 -21.33 -27.42
CA MET A 153 -1.61 -20.29 -26.46
C MET A 153 -1.53 -20.82 -25.05
N ALA A 154 -1.16 -19.95 -24.12
CA ALA A 154 -1.20 -20.23 -22.69
C ALA A 154 -1.62 -19.01 -21.88
N ILE A 155 -2.13 -19.28 -20.70
CA ILE A 155 -2.26 -18.33 -19.59
C ILE A 155 -1.30 -18.83 -18.52
N SER A 156 -0.19 -18.13 -18.35
CA SER A 156 0.86 -18.55 -17.42
C SER A 156 0.95 -17.62 -16.25
N THR A 157 1.14 -18.18 -15.07
CA THR A 157 1.25 -17.43 -13.82
C THR A 157 2.67 -17.56 -13.27
N ILE A 158 3.31 -16.43 -13.00
CA ILE A 158 4.69 -16.32 -12.54
C ILE A 158 4.69 -15.48 -11.26
N THR A 159 5.46 -15.89 -10.24
CA THR A 159 5.61 -15.13 -9.00
C THR A 159 6.93 -14.39 -9.00
N VAL A 160 6.90 -13.08 -8.68
CA VAL A 160 8.07 -12.30 -8.31
C VAL A 160 8.11 -12.18 -6.77
N PRO A 161 9.26 -12.48 -6.13
CA PRO A 161 9.29 -12.77 -4.69
C PRO A 161 9.31 -11.53 -3.80
N GLU A 162 9.64 -10.36 -4.33
CA GLU A 162 9.89 -9.16 -3.52
C GLU A 162 9.55 -7.87 -4.28
N ALA A 163 9.57 -6.74 -3.57
CA ALA A 163 9.46 -5.42 -4.17
C ALA A 163 10.62 -5.16 -5.13
N GLY A 164 10.33 -4.61 -6.30
CA GLY A 164 11.38 -4.35 -7.28
C GLY A 164 10.88 -3.92 -8.64
N THR A 165 11.81 -3.59 -9.53
CA THR A 165 11.53 -3.31 -10.94
C THR A 165 11.86 -4.54 -11.77
N TYR A 166 10.88 -4.96 -12.57
CA TYR A 166 10.93 -6.18 -13.37
C TYR A 166 10.66 -5.90 -14.83
N TYR A 167 11.16 -6.82 -15.69
CA TYR A 167 11.08 -6.73 -17.14
C TYR A 167 10.54 -8.05 -17.69
N LEU A 168 9.28 -8.06 -18.07
CA LEU A 168 8.62 -9.21 -18.68
C LEU A 168 8.85 -9.22 -20.17
N GLY A 169 9.18 -10.37 -20.72
CA GLY A 169 9.30 -10.55 -22.15
C GLY A 169 9.60 -11.99 -22.57
N ASN A 170 10.45 -12.18 -23.55
CA ASN A 170 10.59 -13.44 -24.25
C ASN A 170 12.03 -13.93 -24.28
N THR A 171 12.22 -15.24 -24.17
CA THR A 171 13.51 -15.87 -24.28
C THR A 171 13.39 -17.12 -25.16
N PRO A 172 14.35 -17.42 -26.09
CA PRO A 172 15.42 -16.52 -26.55
C PRO A 172 14.97 -15.54 -27.64
N LYS A 173 13.76 -15.68 -28.18
CA LYS A 173 13.18 -14.86 -29.25
C LYS A 173 11.72 -14.50 -28.96
N SER A 174 11.13 -13.68 -29.85
CA SER A 174 9.78 -13.16 -29.70
C SER A 174 8.70 -14.23 -29.53
N ASN A 175 7.87 -14.03 -28.52
CA ASN A 175 6.52 -14.57 -28.42
C ASN A 175 5.51 -13.43 -28.65
N TYR A 176 4.24 -13.72 -28.52
CA TYR A 176 3.16 -12.78 -28.71
C TYR A 176 2.42 -12.58 -27.38
N ILE A 177 2.45 -11.38 -26.82
CA ILE A 177 1.80 -11.08 -25.56
C ILE A 177 0.50 -10.34 -25.85
N PHE A 178 -0.61 -10.81 -25.29
CA PHE A 178 -1.95 -10.27 -25.49
C PHE A 178 -2.45 -9.50 -24.27
N LYS A 179 -2.13 -9.99 -23.07
CA LYS A 179 -2.53 -9.35 -21.81
C LYS A 179 -1.52 -9.69 -20.73
N VAL A 180 -1.30 -8.75 -19.85
CA VAL A 180 -0.51 -8.96 -18.62
C VAL A 180 -1.32 -8.43 -17.45
N GLN A 181 -1.38 -9.19 -16.37
CA GLN A 181 -1.96 -8.75 -15.12
C GLN A 181 -0.94 -8.94 -14.00
N VAL A 182 -0.74 -7.90 -13.20
CA VAL A 182 0.10 -7.94 -12.00
C VAL A 182 -0.79 -7.76 -10.79
N SER A 183 -0.79 -8.75 -9.91
CA SER A 183 -1.42 -8.69 -8.59
C SER A 183 -0.33 -8.52 -7.55
N ASP A 184 -0.18 -7.30 -7.05
CA ASP A 184 0.88 -6.86 -6.14
C ASP A 184 0.39 -6.88 -4.70
N GLU A 185 1.07 -7.59 -3.81
CA GLU A 185 0.79 -7.61 -2.38
C GLU A 185 1.52 -6.44 -1.71
N VAL A 186 0.77 -5.39 -1.41
CA VAL A 186 1.30 -4.15 -0.82
C VAL A 186 1.06 -4.13 0.67
N GLU A 187 2.10 -3.86 1.45
CA GLU A 187 1.97 -3.67 2.89
C GLU A 187 1.18 -2.40 3.20
N ILE A 188 0.09 -2.55 3.97
CA ILE A 188 -0.68 -1.42 4.48
C ILE A 188 0.14 -0.76 5.58
N LYS A 189 0.78 0.37 5.25
CA LYS A 189 1.42 1.22 6.26
C LYS A 189 0.33 2.00 6.99
N PRO A 190 0.19 1.83 8.32
CA PRO A 190 -0.78 2.62 9.07
C PRO A 190 -0.44 4.10 8.92
N THR A 191 -1.40 4.87 8.44
CA THR A 191 -1.28 6.33 8.40
C THR A 191 -1.64 6.85 9.79
N TYR A 192 -0.66 7.24 10.56
CA TYR A 192 -0.89 7.92 11.84
C TYR A 192 -1.17 9.39 11.54
N LYS A 193 -2.35 9.85 11.94
CA LYS A 193 -2.61 11.29 12.07
C LYS A 193 -2.09 11.67 13.45
N GLU A 194 -1.12 12.55 13.51
CA GLU A 194 -0.71 13.15 14.78
C GLU A 194 -1.88 13.97 15.29
N VAL A 195 -2.44 13.57 16.42
CA VAL A 195 -3.49 14.30 17.12
C VAL A 195 -2.82 14.88 18.37
N THR A 196 -2.67 16.19 18.40
CA THR A 196 -2.19 16.90 19.57
C THR A 196 -3.42 17.24 20.42
N THR A 197 -3.53 16.61 21.60
CA THR A 197 -4.56 16.93 22.58
C THR A 197 -3.91 17.68 23.73
N VAL A 198 -4.47 18.81 24.11
CA VAL A 198 -3.93 19.70 25.15
C VAL A 198 -4.82 19.63 26.37
N LEU A 199 -4.21 19.42 27.54
CA LEU A 199 -4.86 19.67 28.83
C LEU A 199 -4.51 21.09 29.26
N ASN A 200 -5.51 21.97 29.25
CA ASN A 200 -5.37 23.33 29.74
C ASN A 200 -6.04 23.45 31.14
N ALA A 201 -5.24 23.74 32.14
CA ALA A 201 -5.74 23.88 33.51
C ALA A 201 -6.77 25.04 33.66
N ASN A 202 -6.72 26.04 32.78
CA ASN A 202 -7.69 27.14 32.79
C ASN A 202 -9.13 26.65 32.54
N ASP A 203 -9.30 25.54 31.84
CA ASP A 203 -10.61 24.99 31.48
C ASP A 203 -11.21 24.10 32.59
N LEU A 204 -10.45 23.89 33.69
CA LEU A 204 -10.86 22.99 34.78
C LEU A 204 -11.76 23.64 35.84
N GLU A 205 -11.90 24.93 35.83
CA GLU A 205 -12.63 25.65 36.91
C GLU A 205 -14.05 25.14 37.11
N SER A 206 -14.79 24.85 36.05
CA SER A 206 -16.18 24.36 36.11
C SER A 206 -16.32 22.90 36.49
N VAL A 207 -15.31 22.06 36.17
CA VAL A 207 -15.37 20.60 36.37
C VAL A 207 -14.67 20.12 37.63
N ALA A 208 -13.78 20.92 38.21
CA ALA A 208 -12.88 20.49 39.29
C ALA A 208 -13.13 21.11 40.66
N GLN A 209 -14.21 21.90 40.83
CA GLN A 209 -14.55 22.56 42.08
C GLN A 209 -14.91 21.57 43.20
N GLY A 210 -14.42 21.82 44.40
CA GLY A 210 -14.75 21.06 45.61
C GLY A 210 -13.59 20.21 46.15
N THR A 211 -13.83 19.62 47.33
CA THR A 211 -12.86 18.73 47.99
C THR A 211 -12.77 17.43 47.24
N LYS A 212 -11.57 16.96 46.94
CA LYS A 212 -11.29 15.66 46.32
C LYS A 212 -10.96 14.65 47.39
N ALA A 213 -11.19 13.38 47.11
CA ALA A 213 -10.74 12.24 47.87
C ALA A 213 -9.64 11.47 47.10
N ASP A 214 -8.94 10.60 47.82
CA ASP A 214 -7.93 9.73 47.18
C ASP A 214 -8.60 8.80 46.14
N GLY A 215 -8.12 8.86 44.90
CA GLY A 215 -8.66 8.08 43.79
C GLY A 215 -9.81 8.74 43.03
N ASP A 216 -10.30 9.91 43.43
CA ASP A 216 -11.27 10.67 42.63
C ASP A 216 -10.68 10.95 41.23
N VAL A 217 -11.52 10.85 40.20
CA VAL A 217 -11.12 11.08 38.80
C VAL A 217 -11.86 12.30 38.26
N VAL A 218 -11.10 13.28 37.81
CA VAL A 218 -11.60 14.43 37.03
C VAL A 218 -11.25 14.19 35.56
N LYS A 219 -12.27 14.17 34.72
CA LYS A 219 -12.10 14.12 33.28
C LYS A 219 -11.88 15.53 32.72
N ALA A 220 -10.99 15.64 31.74
CA ALA A 220 -10.59 16.91 31.16
C ALA A 220 -10.04 16.80 29.75
N GLY A 221 -9.94 17.94 29.08
CA GLY A 221 -9.52 18.03 27.69
C GLY A 221 -10.65 17.73 26.72
N GLU A 222 -10.34 17.81 25.43
CA GLU A 222 -11.30 17.48 24.37
C GLU A 222 -11.72 16.03 24.49
N ASP A 223 -13.01 15.74 24.43
CA ASP A 223 -13.62 14.41 24.55
C ASP A 223 -13.19 13.62 25.82
N ASP A 224 -12.92 14.33 26.93
CA ASP A 224 -12.48 13.71 28.19
C ASP A 224 -11.20 12.86 28.06
N PHE A 225 -10.33 13.24 27.15
CA PHE A 225 -9.09 12.49 26.82
C PHE A 225 -8.17 12.31 28.02
N PHE A 226 -8.12 13.27 28.94
CA PHE A 226 -7.31 13.19 30.13
C PHE A 226 -8.12 12.75 31.36
N SER A 227 -7.48 12.00 32.23
CA SER A 227 -7.99 11.64 33.55
C SER A 227 -7.02 12.15 34.60
N ILE A 228 -7.47 13.08 35.43
CA ILE A 228 -6.70 13.60 36.58
C ILE A 228 -7.13 12.77 37.78
N ILE A 229 -6.23 11.93 38.29
CA ILE A 229 -6.49 11.09 39.45
C ILE A 229 -6.04 11.89 40.69
N CYS A 230 -6.99 12.23 41.55
CA CYS A 230 -6.79 13.13 42.66
C CYS A 230 -6.45 12.41 43.97
N SER A 231 -5.88 13.14 44.91
CA SER A 231 -5.85 12.81 46.32
C SER A 231 -6.67 13.84 47.11
N ALA A 232 -6.85 13.62 48.42
CA ALA A 232 -7.48 14.56 49.30
C ALA A 232 -6.71 15.90 49.42
N LYS A 233 -5.49 15.97 48.92
CA LYS A 233 -4.65 17.18 48.85
C LYS A 233 -4.67 17.88 47.52
N THR A 234 -5.24 17.23 46.48
CA THR A 234 -5.33 17.81 45.13
C THR A 234 -6.25 19.04 45.15
N LYS A 235 -5.75 20.14 44.61
CA LYS A 235 -6.47 21.41 44.47
C LYS A 235 -6.39 21.92 43.05
N PHE A 236 -7.46 22.54 42.63
CA PHE A 236 -7.54 23.29 41.38
C PHE A 236 -7.58 24.78 41.78
N ASP A 237 -6.39 25.37 41.81
CA ASP A 237 -6.19 26.69 42.37
C ASP A 237 -6.14 27.76 41.28
N ALA A 238 -6.67 28.97 41.60
CA ALA A 238 -6.39 30.16 40.79
C ALA A 238 -4.87 30.44 40.80
N SER A 239 -4.34 30.78 39.65
CA SER A 239 -2.91 31.05 39.47
C SER A 239 -2.74 32.03 38.31
N ASN A 240 -2.22 33.21 38.58
CA ASN A 240 -1.91 34.18 37.54
C ASN A 240 -0.45 34.10 37.17
N LYS A 241 -0.13 33.41 36.08
CA LYS A 241 1.22 33.23 35.57
C LYS A 241 1.26 33.45 34.06
N SER A 242 2.15 34.35 33.64
CA SER A 242 2.47 34.56 32.23
C SER A 242 3.71 33.75 31.89
N PHE A 243 3.66 33.02 30.81
CA PHE A 243 4.73 32.19 30.29
C PHE A 243 5.42 32.84 29.06
N SER A 244 6.62 32.45 28.76
CA SER A 244 7.44 33.06 27.70
C SER A 244 6.89 32.84 26.28
N ASP A 245 6.02 31.85 26.08
CA ASP A 245 5.32 31.55 24.83
C ASP A 245 4.01 32.36 24.66
N GLY A 246 3.71 33.24 25.64
CA GLY A 246 2.47 34.06 25.65
C GLY A 246 1.26 33.39 26.28
N PHE A 247 1.42 32.17 26.83
CA PHE A 247 0.34 31.52 27.56
C PHE A 247 0.10 32.22 28.92
N GLU A 248 -1.19 32.53 29.22
CA GLU A 248 -1.62 33.10 30.49
C GLU A 248 -2.33 32.03 31.33
N GLY A 249 -1.63 31.51 32.33
CA GLY A 249 -2.15 30.51 33.26
C GLY A 249 -3.01 31.18 34.38
N THR A 250 -4.32 31.05 34.30
CA THR A 250 -5.26 31.58 35.35
C THR A 250 -5.64 30.51 36.36
N GLN A 251 -5.41 29.24 36.04
CA GLN A 251 -5.66 28.08 36.90
C GLN A 251 -4.44 27.14 36.91
N ARG A 252 -4.30 26.36 37.95
CA ARG A 252 -3.28 25.30 38.04
C ARG A 252 -3.84 24.06 38.72
N ILE A 253 -3.27 22.92 38.39
CA ILE A 253 -3.44 21.68 39.13
C ILE A 253 -2.31 21.60 40.16
N ASN A 254 -2.69 21.53 41.42
CA ASN A 254 -1.77 21.39 42.55
C ASN A 254 -2.06 20.05 43.24
N PHE A 255 -1.21 19.09 43.06
CA PHE A 255 -1.41 17.77 43.65
C PHE A 255 -1.14 17.72 45.16
N GLY A 256 -0.39 18.67 45.68
CA GLY A 256 -0.16 18.82 47.12
C GLY A 256 0.79 17.81 47.73
N GLU A 257 1.02 16.68 47.08
CA GLU A 257 1.99 15.63 47.45
C GLU A 257 2.54 14.94 46.24
N GLY A 258 3.45 13.94 46.44
CA GLY A 258 4.12 13.25 45.33
C GLY A 258 3.17 12.35 44.57
N THR A 259 3.40 12.26 43.26
CA THR A 259 2.65 11.39 42.35
C THR A 259 2.87 9.92 42.69
N THR A 260 1.79 9.15 42.75
CA THR A 260 1.81 7.69 42.92
C THR A 260 1.03 7.02 41.80
N THR A 261 0.99 5.69 41.79
CA THR A 261 0.20 4.94 40.79
C THR A 261 -1.31 5.02 41.03
N THR A 262 -1.74 5.48 42.21
CA THR A 262 -3.14 5.52 42.66
C THR A 262 -3.73 6.92 42.71
N HIS A 263 -2.89 7.97 42.86
CA HIS A 263 -3.37 9.37 42.95
C HIS A 263 -2.28 10.35 42.48
N ASP A 264 -2.66 11.63 42.37
CA ASP A 264 -1.82 12.77 41.98
C ASP A 264 -1.11 12.57 40.64
N GLN A 265 -1.84 12.13 39.64
CA GLN A 265 -1.31 11.93 38.29
C GLN A 265 -2.32 12.34 37.22
N VAL A 266 -1.82 12.60 36.03
CA VAL A 266 -2.61 12.77 34.80
C VAL A 266 -2.35 11.58 33.88
N LYS A 267 -3.41 10.96 33.37
CA LYS A 267 -3.35 9.89 32.38
C LYS A 267 -4.06 10.32 31.10
N SER A 268 -3.51 9.94 29.98
CA SER A 268 -4.21 9.99 28.70
C SER A 268 -5.10 8.75 28.54
N ALA A 269 -6.15 8.87 27.77
CA ALA A 269 -7.06 7.78 27.43
C ALA A 269 -6.41 6.78 26.47
#